data_abb93b877a6b058704e35ed3c1fd29b2
#
_entry.id   abb93b877a6b058704e35ed3c1fd29b2
#
_cell.length_a   1.000
_cell.length_b   1.000
_cell.length_c   1.000
_cell.angle_alpha   90.00
_cell.angle_beta   90.00
_cell.angle_gamma   90.00
#
_symmetry.space_group_name_H-M   'P 1'
#
loop_
_entity.id
_entity.type
_entity.pdbx_description
1 polymer ?
#
loop_
_entity_poly.entity_id
_entity_poly.type
_entity_poly.pdbx_seq_one_letter_code
_entity_poly.pdbx_strand_id
1 'polypeptide(L)'
;RSDAFMGVADFAHEISRIIDEEGTDKSRLTVGSIDLKPGFAHTVPGEADFTLVGRDLSEEVMQNLATACRKVCSAIARRRKLKFEYEEMSWLPPKPCSEDMVALLKNHAERLGHKTLLMPSGAGHDAQFFTEITPTGLLFIPSVGGVSHAPDEWSHWYDVEKGCNVLLQAVLGLVVSDSLYA
;
A
#
# COMPACT_ATOMS: atom_id res chain seq x y z
N ARG A 1 30.74 -21.23 -6.49
CA ARG A 1 30.29 -20.00 -7.09
C ARG A 1 28.89 -19.70 -6.60
N SER A 2 28.69 -18.54 -6.01
CA SER A 2 27.39 -18.10 -5.50
C SER A 2 26.84 -17.02 -6.42
N ASP A 3 25.58 -17.14 -6.81
CA ASP A 3 24.87 -16.22 -7.71
C ASP A 3 23.78 -15.51 -6.90
N ALA A 4 23.99 -14.22 -6.64
CA ALA A 4 23.10 -13.44 -5.79
C ALA A 4 21.73 -13.23 -6.46
N PHE A 5 21.68 -13.06 -7.78
CA PHE A 5 20.41 -12.94 -8.51
C PHE A 5 19.53 -14.18 -8.37
N MET A 6 20.15 -15.37 -8.39
CA MET A 6 19.39 -16.60 -8.19
C MET A 6 18.81 -16.70 -6.78
N GLY A 7 19.40 -16.02 -5.80
CA GLY A 7 18.82 -15.87 -4.46
C GLY A 7 17.53 -15.02 -4.50
N VAL A 8 17.56 -13.90 -5.21
CA VAL A 8 16.37 -13.04 -5.40
C VAL A 8 15.28 -13.77 -6.20
N ALA A 9 15.66 -14.51 -7.26
CA ALA A 9 14.71 -15.27 -8.06
C ALA A 9 13.99 -16.36 -7.24
N ASP A 10 14.73 -17.10 -6.39
CA ASP A 10 14.13 -18.06 -5.46
C ASP A 10 13.15 -17.35 -4.51
N PHE A 11 13.53 -16.20 -3.95
CA PHE A 11 12.64 -15.44 -3.06
C PHE A 11 11.38 -14.96 -3.79
N ALA A 12 11.52 -14.45 -5.01
CA ALA A 12 10.37 -14.00 -5.81
C ALA A 12 9.37 -15.15 -6.06
N HIS A 13 9.84 -16.36 -6.24
CA HIS A 13 9.00 -17.56 -6.36
C HIS A 13 8.22 -17.89 -5.08
N GLU A 14 8.78 -17.57 -3.91
CA GLU A 14 8.16 -17.85 -2.62
C GLU A 14 7.08 -16.83 -2.23
N ILE A 15 7.02 -15.66 -2.89
CA ILE A 15 6.11 -14.56 -2.51
C ILE A 15 4.66 -15.02 -2.45
N SER A 16 4.17 -15.73 -3.46
CA SER A 16 2.79 -16.22 -3.48
C SER A 16 2.51 -17.15 -2.31
N ARG A 17 3.42 -18.10 -2.03
CA ARG A 17 3.29 -19.01 -0.89
C ARG A 17 3.29 -18.26 0.45
N ILE A 18 4.16 -17.24 0.61
CA ILE A 18 4.20 -16.44 1.82
C ILE A 18 2.85 -15.72 2.03
N ILE A 19 2.26 -15.16 0.97
CA ILE A 19 0.96 -14.51 1.05
C ILE A 19 -0.13 -15.54 1.41
N ASP A 20 -0.12 -16.72 0.80
CA ASP A 20 -1.11 -17.78 1.04
C ASP A 20 -1.06 -18.32 2.48
N GLU A 21 0.16 -18.42 3.07
CA GLU A 21 0.37 -18.98 4.42
C GLU A 21 0.18 -17.94 5.54
N GLU A 22 0.62 -16.70 5.34
CA GLU A 22 0.75 -15.69 6.39
C GLU A 22 -0.08 -14.42 6.12
N GLY A 23 -0.67 -14.30 4.95
CA GLY A 23 -1.40 -13.12 4.50
C GLY A 23 -2.91 -13.28 4.48
N THR A 24 -3.56 -12.29 3.88
CA THR A 24 -4.99 -12.23 3.60
C THR A 24 -5.23 -11.95 2.11
N ASP A 25 -6.48 -11.91 1.68
CA ASP A 25 -6.87 -11.47 0.33
C ASP A 25 -6.49 -9.99 0.05
N LYS A 26 -6.18 -9.23 1.10
CA LYS A 26 -5.74 -7.83 1.05
C LYS A 26 -4.22 -7.69 1.04
N SER A 27 -3.50 -8.75 1.38
CA SER A 27 -2.03 -8.72 1.41
C SER A 27 -1.43 -8.51 0.03
N ARG A 28 -0.37 -7.73 -0.01
CA ARG A 28 0.46 -7.54 -1.21
C ARG A 28 1.93 -7.53 -0.80
N LEU A 29 2.75 -8.26 -1.54
CA LEU A 29 4.20 -8.22 -1.45
C LEU A 29 4.75 -7.90 -2.85
N THR A 30 5.55 -6.86 -2.96
CA THR A 30 6.08 -6.40 -4.24
C THR A 30 7.58 -6.18 -4.15
N VAL A 31 8.33 -6.80 -5.04
CA VAL A 31 9.74 -6.44 -5.29
C VAL A 31 9.73 -5.27 -6.27
N GLY A 32 10.07 -4.07 -5.77
CA GLY A 32 9.95 -2.82 -6.54
C GLY A 32 11.19 -2.50 -7.38
N SER A 33 12.37 -2.92 -6.93
CA SER A 33 13.62 -2.72 -7.65
C SER A 33 14.61 -3.83 -7.33
N ILE A 34 15.54 -4.07 -8.25
CA ILE A 34 16.68 -4.97 -8.07
C ILE A 34 17.90 -4.29 -8.69
N ASP A 35 18.97 -4.17 -7.91
CA ASP A 35 20.30 -3.73 -8.36
C ASP A 35 21.30 -4.88 -8.23
N LEU A 36 22.02 -5.16 -9.32
CA LEU A 36 22.96 -6.27 -9.41
C LEU A 36 24.39 -5.76 -9.54
N LYS A 37 25.30 -6.26 -8.71
CA LYS A 37 26.71 -5.86 -8.81
C LYS A 37 27.59 -7.04 -9.18
N PRO A 38 28.51 -6.83 -10.15
CA PRO A 38 28.84 -5.58 -10.83
C PRO A 38 27.93 -5.20 -12.02
N GLY A 39 26.88 -5.93 -12.34
CA GLY A 39 25.91 -5.58 -13.37
C GLY A 39 26.38 -5.76 -14.81
N PHE A 40 27.41 -6.55 -15.06
CA PHE A 40 27.92 -6.81 -16.41
C PHE A 40 27.37 -8.10 -16.98
N ALA A 41 27.05 -8.08 -18.29
CA ALA A 41 26.39 -9.18 -19.01
C ALA A 41 27.12 -10.53 -18.93
N HIS A 42 28.42 -10.54 -18.75
CA HIS A 42 29.23 -11.77 -18.70
C HIS A 42 29.70 -12.15 -17.30
N THR A 43 29.20 -11.47 -16.26
CA THR A 43 29.65 -11.67 -14.88
C THR A 43 28.47 -12.13 -14.03
N VAL A 44 28.67 -13.22 -13.27
CA VAL A 44 27.68 -13.64 -12.28
C VAL A 44 27.64 -12.62 -11.16
N PRO A 45 26.45 -12.09 -10.80
CA PRO A 45 26.32 -11.13 -9.72
C PRO A 45 26.78 -11.72 -8.39
N GLY A 46 27.71 -11.02 -7.73
CA GLY A 46 28.14 -11.35 -6.37
C GLY A 46 27.26 -10.76 -5.29
N GLU A 47 26.55 -9.70 -5.65
CA GLU A 47 25.63 -8.95 -4.78
C GLU A 47 24.36 -8.60 -5.54
N ALA A 48 23.24 -8.62 -4.82
CA ALA A 48 21.94 -8.18 -5.32
C ALA A 48 21.21 -7.43 -4.20
N ASP A 49 21.00 -6.15 -4.41
CA ASP A 49 20.14 -5.32 -3.58
C ASP A 49 18.74 -5.26 -4.17
N PHE A 50 17.72 -5.47 -3.36
CA PHE A 50 16.34 -5.35 -3.81
C PHE A 50 15.44 -4.73 -2.75
N THR A 51 14.41 -4.01 -3.20
CA THR A 51 13.40 -3.46 -2.32
C THR A 51 12.19 -4.36 -2.28
N LEU A 52 11.65 -4.56 -1.07
CA LEU A 52 10.41 -5.29 -0.84
C LEU A 52 9.43 -4.39 -0.11
N VAL A 53 8.23 -4.25 -0.67
CA VAL A 53 7.11 -3.55 -0.03
C VAL A 53 6.04 -4.56 0.32
N GLY A 54 5.70 -4.65 1.62
CA GLY A 54 4.59 -5.44 2.13
C GLY A 54 3.44 -4.54 2.58
N ARG A 55 2.20 -4.93 2.28
CA ARG A 55 0.99 -4.20 2.68
C ARG A 55 -0.11 -5.17 3.06
N ASP A 56 -0.85 -4.81 4.12
CA ASP A 56 -2.12 -5.42 4.51
C ASP A 56 -2.95 -4.41 5.30
N LEU A 57 -4.21 -4.72 5.59
CA LEU A 57 -5.10 -3.91 6.43
C LEU A 57 -4.95 -4.23 7.93
N SER A 58 -4.18 -5.25 8.29
CA SER A 58 -3.84 -5.64 9.65
C SER A 58 -2.35 -5.48 9.89
N GLU A 59 -1.99 -4.75 10.94
CA GLU A 59 -0.59 -4.61 11.35
C GLU A 59 0.02 -5.96 11.77
N GLU A 60 -0.75 -6.81 12.45
CA GLU A 60 -0.32 -8.16 12.83
C GLU A 60 0.05 -8.99 11.60
N VAL A 61 -0.79 -8.97 10.57
CA VAL A 61 -0.52 -9.66 9.30
C VAL A 61 0.73 -9.09 8.63
N MET A 62 0.91 -7.77 8.62
CA MET A 62 2.14 -7.14 8.09
C MET A 62 3.39 -7.62 8.82
N GLN A 63 3.34 -7.75 10.16
CA GLN A 63 4.44 -8.28 10.96
C GLN A 63 4.73 -9.76 10.64
N ASN A 64 3.70 -10.58 10.46
CA ASN A 64 3.82 -11.98 10.07
C ASN A 64 4.47 -12.11 8.70
N LEU A 65 3.99 -11.36 7.70
CA LEU A 65 4.55 -11.31 6.35
C LEU A 65 6.03 -10.90 6.37
N ALA A 66 6.39 -9.83 7.09
CA ALA A 66 7.77 -9.38 7.21
C ALA A 66 8.67 -10.43 7.85
N THR A 67 8.16 -11.12 8.87
CA THR A 67 8.88 -12.20 9.55
C THR A 67 9.08 -13.40 8.63
N ALA A 68 8.05 -13.80 7.89
CA ALA A 68 8.13 -14.90 6.93
C ALA A 68 9.12 -14.59 5.80
N CYS A 69 9.07 -13.38 5.24
CA CYS A 69 10.03 -12.94 4.22
C CYS A 69 11.48 -13.05 4.71
N ARG A 70 11.77 -12.57 5.92
CA ARG A 70 13.12 -12.67 6.51
C ARG A 70 13.56 -14.11 6.72
N LYS A 71 12.66 -14.99 7.21
CA LYS A 71 12.94 -16.43 7.38
C LYS A 71 13.26 -17.11 6.05
N VAL A 72 12.46 -16.84 5.02
CA VAL A 72 12.64 -17.39 3.67
C VAL A 72 13.94 -16.90 3.06
N CYS A 73 14.22 -15.60 3.08
CA CYS A 73 15.51 -15.05 2.60
C CYS A 73 16.71 -15.68 3.31
N SER A 74 16.66 -15.84 4.65
CA SER A 74 17.71 -16.49 5.42
C SER A 74 17.92 -17.96 5.01
N ALA A 75 16.83 -18.70 4.75
CA ALA A 75 16.91 -20.09 4.31
C ALA A 75 17.52 -20.21 2.91
N ILE A 76 17.10 -19.34 1.98
CA ILE A 76 17.64 -19.26 0.62
C ILE A 76 19.14 -18.93 0.66
N ALA A 77 19.51 -17.91 1.44
CA ALA A 77 20.90 -17.49 1.57
C ALA A 77 21.79 -18.64 2.04
N ARG A 78 21.37 -19.38 3.07
CA ARG A 78 22.12 -20.59 3.54
C ARG A 78 22.25 -21.65 2.46
N ARG A 79 21.14 -21.97 1.76
CA ARG A 79 21.12 -22.97 0.69
C ARG A 79 22.05 -22.60 -0.46
N ARG A 80 22.08 -21.31 -0.82
CA ARG A 80 22.89 -20.78 -1.94
C ARG A 80 24.28 -20.31 -1.55
N LYS A 81 24.66 -20.44 -0.26
CA LYS A 81 25.93 -19.95 0.29
C LYS A 81 26.11 -18.43 0.04
N LEU A 82 25.06 -17.69 0.27
CA LEU A 82 25.01 -16.23 0.23
C LEU A 82 24.97 -15.68 1.66
N LYS A 83 25.39 -14.43 1.84
CA LYS A 83 25.09 -13.62 3.02
C LYS A 83 23.75 -12.93 2.79
N PHE A 84 22.94 -12.82 3.83
CA PHE A 84 21.68 -12.07 3.82
C PHE A 84 21.73 -11.00 4.90
N GLU A 85 21.44 -9.79 4.48
CA GLU A 85 21.24 -8.64 5.35
C GLU A 85 19.92 -7.97 4.96
N TYR A 86 19.26 -7.32 5.89
CA TYR A 86 18.08 -6.53 5.62
C TYR A 86 18.09 -5.26 6.45
N GLU A 87 17.45 -4.23 5.92
CA GLU A 87 17.18 -2.97 6.59
C GLU A 87 15.69 -2.66 6.45
N GLU A 88 15.07 -2.24 7.55
CA GLU A 88 13.70 -1.75 7.54
C GLU A 88 13.72 -0.25 7.27
N MET A 89 13.35 0.13 6.07
CA MET A 89 13.39 1.53 5.63
C MET A 89 12.20 2.33 6.16
N SER A 90 11.04 1.69 6.32
CA SER A 90 9.81 2.34 6.79
C SER A 90 8.83 1.31 7.32
N TRP A 91 8.14 1.67 8.40
CA TRP A 91 7.02 0.91 8.94
C TRP A 91 5.82 1.86 9.13
N LEU A 92 4.78 1.66 8.31
CA LEU A 92 3.54 2.43 8.36
C LEU A 92 2.37 1.48 8.61
N PRO A 93 1.89 1.35 9.85
CA PRO A 93 0.75 0.51 10.15
C PRO A 93 -0.52 1.04 9.48
N PRO A 94 -1.47 0.18 9.11
CA PRO A 94 -2.75 0.59 8.55
C PRO A 94 -3.54 1.39 9.61
N LYS A 95 -4.24 2.41 9.15
CA LYS A 95 -5.06 3.26 10.01
C LYS A 95 -6.50 3.30 9.49
N PRO A 96 -7.51 3.00 10.32
CA PRO A 96 -8.90 3.17 9.93
C PRO A 96 -9.25 4.64 9.84
N CYS A 97 -10.04 5.02 8.83
CA CYS A 97 -10.71 6.29 8.81
C CYS A 97 -11.84 6.32 9.86
N SER A 98 -12.23 7.53 10.30
CA SER A 98 -13.38 7.72 11.18
C SER A 98 -14.67 7.27 10.49
N GLU A 99 -15.46 6.42 11.15
CA GLU A 99 -16.74 5.96 10.62
C GLU A 99 -17.69 7.13 10.34
N ASP A 100 -17.71 8.14 11.22
CA ASP A 100 -18.54 9.34 11.07
C ASP A 100 -18.12 10.15 9.82
N MET A 101 -16.81 10.32 9.59
CA MET A 101 -16.32 11.05 8.42
C MET A 101 -16.60 10.28 7.13
N VAL A 102 -16.46 8.96 7.15
CA VAL A 102 -16.80 8.10 6.00
C VAL A 102 -18.30 8.17 5.72
N ALA A 103 -19.16 8.09 6.76
CA ALA A 103 -20.59 8.21 6.63
C ALA A 103 -21.01 9.60 6.10
N LEU A 104 -20.37 10.67 6.60
CA LEU A 104 -20.61 12.03 6.14
C LEU A 104 -20.34 12.17 4.64
N LEU A 105 -19.15 11.77 4.19
CA LEU A 105 -18.76 11.82 2.77
C LEU A 105 -19.72 11.00 1.90
N LYS A 106 -20.04 9.78 2.33
CA LYS A 106 -20.99 8.91 1.63
C LYS A 106 -22.37 9.56 1.51
N ASN A 107 -22.92 10.07 2.62
CA ASN A 107 -24.25 10.69 2.63
C ASN A 107 -24.34 11.91 1.70
N HIS A 108 -23.30 12.76 1.68
CA HIS A 108 -23.28 13.90 0.77
C HIS A 108 -23.15 13.47 -0.70
N ALA A 109 -22.34 12.44 -1.00
CA ALA A 109 -22.25 11.91 -2.36
C ALA A 109 -23.59 11.34 -2.84
N GLU A 110 -24.29 10.56 -1.99
CA GLU A 110 -25.59 9.98 -2.32
C GLU A 110 -26.68 11.06 -2.50
N ARG A 111 -26.69 12.12 -1.67
CA ARG A 111 -27.59 13.26 -1.81
C ARG A 111 -27.36 14.05 -3.10
N LEU A 112 -26.16 14.06 -3.62
CA LEU A 112 -25.82 14.61 -4.94
C LEU A 112 -26.11 13.65 -6.10
N GLY A 113 -26.69 12.47 -5.82
CA GLY A 113 -27.06 11.47 -6.82
C GLY A 113 -25.90 10.60 -7.31
N HIS A 114 -24.78 10.59 -6.58
CA HIS A 114 -23.61 9.78 -6.95
C HIS A 114 -23.67 8.39 -6.29
N LYS A 115 -23.28 7.36 -7.06
CA LYS A 115 -23.04 6.02 -6.50
C LYS A 115 -21.71 6.01 -5.77
N THR A 116 -21.68 5.41 -4.60
CA THR A 116 -20.50 5.31 -3.75
C THR A 116 -20.06 3.85 -3.59
N LEU A 117 -18.74 3.65 -3.43
CA LEU A 117 -18.15 2.37 -3.08
C LEU A 117 -17.27 2.59 -1.85
N LEU A 118 -17.54 1.85 -0.77
CA LEU A 118 -16.64 1.80 0.37
C LEU A 118 -15.53 0.80 0.07
N MET A 119 -14.30 1.25 0.17
CA MET A 119 -13.14 0.43 -0.15
C MET A 119 -11.94 0.84 0.72
N PRO A 120 -11.04 -0.10 1.06
CA PRO A 120 -9.79 0.26 1.67
C PRO A 120 -8.85 0.89 0.63
N SER A 121 -7.93 1.74 1.09
CA SER A 121 -6.79 2.16 0.29
C SER A 121 -5.64 1.17 0.42
N GLY A 122 -5.09 0.72 -0.69
CA GLY A 122 -3.84 -0.03 -0.72
C GLY A 122 -2.59 0.86 -0.73
N ALA A 123 -2.73 2.19 -0.81
CA ALA A 123 -1.65 3.15 -0.79
C ALA A 123 -1.57 3.85 0.57
N GLY A 124 -0.37 4.31 0.94
CA GLY A 124 -0.19 5.24 2.05
C GLY A 124 -0.67 6.64 1.67
N HIS A 125 -1.26 7.34 2.64
CA HIS A 125 -1.74 8.72 2.50
C HIS A 125 -1.38 9.53 3.73
N ASP A 126 -1.20 10.82 3.58
CA ASP A 126 -1.03 11.76 4.69
C ASP A 126 -2.18 11.68 5.69
N ALA A 127 -3.37 11.29 5.23
CA ALA A 127 -4.52 11.01 6.08
C ALA A 127 -4.20 10.04 7.24
N GLN A 128 -3.28 9.09 7.07
CA GLN A 128 -2.88 8.15 8.13
C GLN A 128 -2.31 8.87 9.36
N PHE A 129 -1.58 9.97 9.15
CA PHE A 129 -1.03 10.76 10.24
C PHE A 129 -2.11 11.59 10.93
N PHE A 130 -3.10 12.07 10.18
CA PHE A 130 -4.20 12.84 10.74
C PHE A 130 -5.15 11.99 11.58
N THR A 131 -5.30 10.69 11.32
CA THR A 131 -6.17 9.81 12.12
C THR A 131 -5.81 9.75 13.60
N GLU A 132 -4.57 10.10 13.96
CA GLU A 132 -4.10 10.11 15.34
C GLU A 132 -4.51 11.37 16.13
N ILE A 133 -4.88 12.42 15.42
CA ILE A 133 -5.14 13.74 16.03
C ILE A 133 -6.54 14.28 15.72
N THR A 134 -7.22 13.75 14.72
CA THR A 134 -8.57 14.22 14.35
C THR A 134 -9.34 13.13 13.60
N PRO A 135 -10.70 13.13 13.68
CA PRO A 135 -11.52 12.29 12.81
C PRO A 135 -11.20 12.56 11.34
N THR A 136 -10.79 11.53 10.62
CA THR A 136 -10.28 11.66 9.25
C THR A 136 -11.08 10.76 8.29
N GLY A 137 -11.40 11.28 7.12
CA GLY A 137 -12.00 10.56 6.00
C GLY A 137 -11.15 10.69 4.74
N LEU A 138 -11.29 9.76 3.82
CA LEU A 138 -10.60 9.77 2.53
C LEU A 138 -11.62 9.61 1.41
N LEU A 139 -11.56 10.49 0.41
CA LEU A 139 -12.44 10.47 -0.76
C LEU A 139 -11.60 10.22 -2.01
N PHE A 140 -11.95 9.19 -2.74
CA PHE A 140 -11.39 8.91 -4.06
C PHE A 140 -12.33 9.31 -5.17
N ILE A 141 -11.75 9.68 -6.30
CA ILE A 141 -12.44 9.83 -7.58
C ILE A 141 -11.92 8.77 -8.57
N PRO A 142 -12.67 8.39 -9.61
CA PRO A 142 -12.21 7.42 -10.60
C PRO A 142 -10.94 7.89 -11.34
N SER A 143 -10.02 6.96 -11.54
CA SER A 143 -8.91 7.10 -12.50
C SER A 143 -9.25 6.34 -13.78
N VAL A 144 -8.90 6.90 -14.94
CA VAL A 144 -9.11 6.28 -16.25
C VAL A 144 -8.34 4.97 -16.33
N GLY A 145 -9.06 3.89 -16.63
CA GLY A 145 -8.46 2.54 -16.67
C GLY A 145 -7.98 2.01 -15.32
N GLY A 146 -8.24 2.69 -14.21
CA GLY A 146 -7.72 2.32 -12.89
C GLY A 146 -6.22 2.54 -12.74
N VAL A 147 -5.61 3.33 -13.62
CA VAL A 147 -4.17 3.64 -13.58
C VAL A 147 -3.86 4.50 -12.38
N SER A 148 -2.80 4.14 -11.65
CA SER A 148 -2.27 4.88 -10.51
C SER A 148 -0.75 4.76 -10.45
N HIS A 149 -0.08 5.78 -9.93
CA HIS A 149 1.39 5.83 -9.78
C HIS A 149 2.15 5.68 -11.11
N ALA A 150 1.57 6.15 -12.21
CA ALA A 150 2.15 6.11 -13.54
C ALA A 150 1.99 7.46 -14.27
N PRO A 151 2.85 7.79 -15.25
CA PRO A 151 2.79 9.07 -15.96
C PRO A 151 1.49 9.33 -16.73
N ASP A 152 0.75 8.28 -17.07
CA ASP A 152 -0.53 8.29 -17.75
C ASP A 152 -1.75 8.23 -16.82
N GLU A 153 -1.54 8.36 -15.51
CA GLU A 153 -2.63 8.50 -14.55
C GLU A 153 -3.46 9.74 -14.86
N TRP A 154 -4.77 9.55 -15.04
CA TRP A 154 -5.67 10.61 -15.40
C TRP A 154 -7.06 10.42 -14.81
N SER A 155 -7.68 11.52 -14.37
CA SER A 155 -9.10 11.57 -14.00
C SER A 155 -9.84 12.55 -14.89
N HIS A 156 -11.06 12.22 -15.31
CA HIS A 156 -11.87 13.15 -16.08
C HIS A 156 -12.31 14.34 -15.24
N TRP A 157 -12.34 15.52 -15.84
CA TRP A 157 -12.73 16.75 -15.13
C TRP A 157 -14.12 16.69 -14.49
N TYR A 158 -15.06 15.96 -15.10
CA TYR A 158 -16.39 15.77 -14.51
C TYR A 158 -16.35 14.92 -13.23
N ASP A 159 -15.40 14.00 -13.06
CA ASP A 159 -15.22 13.25 -11.82
C ASP A 159 -14.49 14.08 -10.76
N VAL A 160 -13.54 14.93 -11.18
CA VAL A 160 -12.92 15.93 -10.30
C VAL A 160 -13.97 16.88 -9.75
N GLU A 161 -14.83 17.43 -10.62
CA GLU A 161 -15.94 18.32 -10.22
C GLU A 161 -16.88 17.65 -9.21
N LYS A 162 -17.28 16.39 -9.44
CA LYS A 162 -18.13 15.64 -8.51
C LYS A 162 -17.44 15.47 -7.16
N GLY A 163 -16.17 15.06 -7.15
CA GLY A 163 -15.39 14.93 -5.91
C GLY A 163 -15.29 16.23 -5.13
N CYS A 164 -15.01 17.34 -5.83
CA CYS A 164 -14.97 18.67 -5.22
C CYS A 164 -16.35 19.09 -4.64
N ASN A 165 -17.43 18.81 -5.34
CA ASN A 165 -18.78 19.13 -4.86
C ASN A 165 -19.16 18.30 -3.62
N VAL A 166 -18.81 17.00 -3.59
CA VAL A 166 -19.01 16.15 -2.40
C VAL A 166 -18.24 16.71 -1.22
N LEU A 167 -16.96 17.03 -1.42
CA LEU A 167 -16.10 17.58 -0.38
C LEU A 167 -16.62 18.93 0.14
N LEU A 168 -17.02 19.82 -0.76
CA LEU A 168 -17.62 21.11 -0.40
C LEU A 168 -18.87 20.94 0.48
N GLN A 169 -19.79 20.05 0.09
CA GLN A 169 -21.01 19.80 0.87
C GLN A 169 -20.71 19.17 2.23
N ALA A 170 -19.72 18.27 2.29
CA ALA A 170 -19.27 17.68 3.55
C ALA A 170 -18.71 18.75 4.51
N VAL A 171 -17.83 19.63 4.00
CA VAL A 171 -17.26 20.74 4.79
C VAL A 171 -18.34 21.69 5.27
N LEU A 172 -19.28 22.11 4.40
CA LEU A 172 -20.40 22.95 4.78
C LEU A 172 -21.28 22.28 5.85
N GLY A 173 -21.51 20.98 5.73
CA GLY A 173 -22.27 20.20 6.73
C GLY A 173 -21.57 20.19 8.09
N LEU A 174 -20.24 20.10 8.14
CA LEU A 174 -19.46 20.17 9.39
C LEU A 174 -19.51 21.55 10.03
N VAL A 175 -19.40 22.61 9.24
CA VAL A 175 -19.42 24.01 9.74
C VAL A 175 -20.79 24.39 10.31
N VAL A 176 -21.88 23.87 9.73
CA VAL A 176 -23.25 24.20 10.14
C VAL A 176 -23.76 23.33 11.30
N SER A 177 -23.20 22.12 11.46
CA SER A 177 -23.58 21.23 12.55
C SER A 177 -22.68 21.43 13.76
N ASP A 178 -23.14 22.17 14.76
CA ASP A 178 -22.46 22.33 16.07
C ASP A 178 -22.27 20.98 16.84
N SER A 179 -22.73 19.87 16.30
CA SER A 179 -22.85 18.59 17.03
C SER A 179 -21.64 17.65 16.91
N LEU A 180 -20.63 17.95 16.08
CA LEU A 180 -19.45 17.10 15.93
C LEU A 180 -18.25 17.53 16.81
N TYR A 181 -18.38 18.65 17.53
CA TYR A 181 -17.35 19.20 18.42
C TYR A 181 -17.86 19.47 19.84
N ALA A 182 -19.03 18.92 20.21
CA ALA A 182 -19.58 19.03 21.59
C ALA A 182 -19.26 17.78 22.42
#